data_f941786b1e702236bd10826400a2da1c
#
_entry.id   f941786b1e702236bd10826400a2da1c
#
_cell.length_a   1.000
_cell.length_b   1.000
_cell.length_c   1.000
_cell.angle_alpha   90.00
_cell.angle_beta   90.00
_cell.angle_gamma   90.00
#
_symmetry.space_group_name_H-M   'P 1'
#
loop_
_entity.id
_entity.type
_entity.pdbx_description
1 polymer ?
#
loop_
_entity_poly.entity_id
_entity_poly.type
_entity_poly.pdbx_seq_one_letter_code
_entity_poly.pdbx_strand_id
1 'polypeptide(L)'
;MAQRERGLLVVISGPSGVGKTTIVHRVREHFDATFSVSATTRPKSEKEEDGKDYFFITPDAFKEKIEQHAFLEHAEVFGCHQYGTLQEPVREALGKGNIMLLDIDVQGGMQIRDNMPESVRIFILPPSEEELLQR
;
A
#
# COMPACT_ATOMS: atom_id res chain seq x y z
N MET A 1 -5.75 8.82 -30.19
CA MET A 1 -5.69 9.46 -28.90
C MET A 1 -4.94 8.60 -27.90
N ALA A 2 -3.94 9.16 -27.27
CA ALA A 2 -3.15 8.42 -26.30
C ALA A 2 -3.91 8.31 -25.00
N GLN A 3 -4.77 7.35 -24.91
CA GLN A 3 -5.50 7.08 -23.69
C GLN A 3 -4.80 5.96 -22.94
N ARG A 4 -4.59 6.16 -21.67
CA ARG A 4 -3.98 5.12 -20.85
C ARG A 4 -4.95 3.95 -20.73
N GLU A 5 -4.58 2.81 -21.28
CA GLU A 5 -5.42 1.63 -21.24
C GLU A 5 -5.46 1.03 -19.84
N ARG A 6 -4.34 1.15 -19.11
CA ARG A 6 -4.24 0.66 -17.74
C ARG A 6 -3.76 1.77 -16.83
N GLY A 7 -4.19 1.71 -15.59
CA GLY A 7 -3.69 2.60 -14.57
C GLY A 7 -2.29 2.23 -14.10
N LEU A 8 -1.89 2.81 -13.01
CA LEU A 8 -0.55 2.64 -12.49
C LEU A 8 -0.60 2.44 -10.98
N LEU A 9 0.11 1.45 -10.48
CA LEU A 9 0.31 1.28 -9.05
C LEU A 9 1.63 1.94 -8.66
N VAL A 10 1.55 2.94 -7.80
CA VAL A 10 2.72 3.66 -7.30
C VAL A 10 2.91 3.30 -5.83
N VAL A 11 4.05 2.70 -5.52
CA VAL A 11 4.39 2.28 -4.17
C VAL A 11 5.47 3.19 -3.63
N ILE A 12 5.17 3.88 -2.54
CA ILE A 12 6.15 4.73 -1.86
C ILE A 12 6.54 4.05 -0.56
N SER A 13 7.83 3.81 -0.40
CA SER A 13 8.35 3.15 0.80
C SER A 13 9.58 3.89 1.32
N GLY A 14 9.91 3.62 2.56
CA GLY A 14 11.04 4.26 3.23
C GLY A 14 10.80 4.29 4.72
N PRO A 15 11.83 4.59 5.50
CA PRO A 15 11.68 4.67 6.95
C PRO A 15 10.83 5.88 7.36
N SER A 16 10.22 5.79 8.53
CA SER A 16 9.45 6.87 9.10
C SER A 16 10.34 8.09 9.33
N GLY A 17 9.75 9.28 9.23
CA GLY A 17 10.46 10.51 9.56
C GLY A 17 11.33 11.09 8.46
N VAL A 18 11.29 10.55 7.25
CA VAL A 18 12.10 11.06 6.14
C VAL A 18 11.32 11.95 5.18
N GLY A 19 10.14 12.42 5.59
CA GLY A 19 9.30 13.25 4.72
C GLY A 19 8.40 12.47 3.79
N LYS A 20 8.26 11.19 4.02
CA LYS A 20 7.45 10.30 3.17
C LYS A 20 6.00 10.77 3.08
N THR A 21 5.40 11.16 4.19
CA THR A 21 4.02 11.62 4.24
C THR A 21 3.79 12.82 3.33
N THR A 22 4.71 13.79 3.36
CA THR A 22 4.61 14.98 2.51
C THR A 22 4.64 14.59 1.03
N ILE A 23 5.56 13.69 0.66
CA ILE A 23 5.69 13.24 -0.73
C ILE A 23 4.45 12.48 -1.17
N VAL A 24 3.93 11.61 -0.31
CA VAL A 24 2.70 10.85 -0.60
C VAL A 24 1.54 11.80 -0.88
N HIS A 25 1.36 12.84 -0.06
CA HIS A 25 0.28 13.81 -0.26
C HIS A 25 0.44 14.59 -1.57
N ARG A 26 1.67 14.98 -1.92
CA ARG A 26 1.93 15.70 -3.15
C ARG A 26 1.68 14.84 -4.38
N VAL A 27 2.08 13.59 -4.34
CA VAL A 27 1.81 12.66 -5.44
C VAL A 27 0.31 12.46 -5.61
N ARG A 28 -0.40 12.28 -4.50
CA ARG A 28 -1.84 12.09 -4.53
C ARG A 28 -2.56 13.27 -5.17
N GLU A 29 -2.20 14.49 -4.77
CA GLU A 29 -2.84 15.69 -5.29
C GLU A 29 -2.48 15.96 -6.75
N HIS A 30 -1.20 15.81 -7.08
CA HIS A 30 -0.69 16.17 -8.40
C HIS A 30 -1.19 15.22 -9.49
N PHE A 31 -1.32 13.95 -9.19
CA PHE A 31 -1.68 12.92 -10.16
C PHE A 31 -3.10 12.38 -9.99
N ASP A 32 -3.88 12.99 -9.10
CA ASP A 32 -5.24 12.51 -8.80
C ASP A 32 -5.25 11.01 -8.47
N ALA A 33 -4.31 10.61 -7.63
CA ALA A 33 -4.16 9.21 -7.23
C ALA A 33 -5.06 8.90 -6.02
N THR A 34 -5.48 7.64 -5.93
CA THR A 34 -6.32 7.15 -4.84
C THR A 34 -5.53 6.14 -4.03
N PHE A 35 -5.62 6.23 -2.70
CA PHE A 35 -5.00 5.22 -1.84
C PHE A 35 -5.71 3.88 -1.97
N SER A 36 -4.93 2.82 -2.00
CA SER A 36 -5.46 1.47 -1.90
C SER A 36 -5.93 1.21 -0.47
N VAL A 37 -7.08 0.56 -0.32
CA VAL A 37 -7.59 0.16 0.99
C VAL A 37 -7.02 -1.20 1.33
N SER A 38 -6.30 -1.29 2.45
CA SER A 38 -5.68 -2.54 2.89
C SER A 38 -6.65 -3.39 3.70
N ALA A 39 -6.40 -4.69 3.74
CA ALA A 39 -7.13 -5.59 4.62
C ALA A 39 -6.38 -5.74 5.95
N THR A 40 -7.09 -5.97 7.03
CA THR A 40 -6.49 -6.19 8.34
C THR A 40 -7.33 -7.12 9.19
N THR A 41 -6.65 -7.83 10.09
CA THR A 41 -7.33 -8.64 11.11
C THR A 41 -7.56 -7.87 12.41
N ARG A 42 -7.07 -6.64 12.50
CA ARG A 42 -7.31 -5.79 13.66
C ARG A 42 -8.80 -5.45 13.73
N PRO A 43 -9.40 -5.53 14.93
CA PRO A 43 -10.82 -5.15 15.07
C PRO A 43 -11.06 -3.69 14.69
N LYS A 44 -12.19 -3.46 14.06
CA LYS A 44 -12.61 -2.12 13.66
C LYS A 44 -12.93 -1.27 14.90
N SER A 45 -12.47 -0.02 14.91
CA SER A 45 -12.92 0.94 15.93
C SER A 45 -14.24 1.58 15.51
N GLU A 46 -14.90 2.25 16.44
CA GLU A 46 -16.18 2.90 16.17
C GLU A 46 -16.08 4.01 15.11
N LYS A 47 -14.92 4.65 15.04
CA LYS A 47 -14.70 5.75 14.10
C LYS A 47 -14.30 5.29 12.71
N GLU A 48 -13.97 4.02 12.56
CA GLU A 48 -13.53 3.48 11.28
C GLU A 48 -14.69 2.90 10.49
N GLU A 49 -14.54 2.90 9.18
CA GLU A 49 -15.55 2.39 8.27
C GLU A 49 -14.96 1.25 7.44
N ASP A 50 -15.65 0.10 7.47
CA ASP A 50 -15.22 -1.07 6.70
C ASP A 50 -15.33 -0.78 5.21
N GLY A 51 -14.28 -1.15 4.48
CA GLY A 51 -14.21 -0.90 3.04
C GLY A 51 -13.67 0.47 2.68
N LYS A 52 -13.48 1.35 3.64
CA LYS A 52 -12.97 2.69 3.44
C LYS A 52 -11.63 2.91 4.12
N ASP A 53 -11.57 2.67 5.44
CA ASP A 53 -10.30 2.75 6.17
C ASP A 53 -9.50 1.48 5.97
N TYR A 54 -10.16 0.34 6.12
CA TYR A 54 -9.61 -1.00 5.88
C TYR A 54 -10.74 -1.91 5.45
N PHE A 55 -10.37 -3.05 4.87
CA PHE A 55 -11.26 -4.20 4.82
C PHE A 55 -10.99 -5.01 6.10
N PHE A 56 -11.91 -4.97 7.04
CA PHE A 56 -11.76 -5.66 8.32
C PHE A 56 -12.23 -7.10 8.16
N ILE A 57 -11.30 -8.04 8.27
CA ILE A 57 -11.60 -9.46 8.06
C ILE A 57 -11.09 -10.27 9.24
N THR A 58 -11.61 -11.49 9.38
CA THR A 58 -11.18 -12.39 10.46
C THR A 58 -9.78 -12.95 10.16
N PRO A 59 -9.06 -13.40 11.21
CA PRO A 59 -7.79 -14.10 10.99
C PRO A 59 -7.90 -15.30 10.06
N ASP A 60 -8.99 -16.06 10.17
CA ASP A 60 -9.20 -17.22 9.29
C ASP A 60 -9.41 -16.80 7.85
N ALA A 61 -10.18 -15.72 7.60
CA ALA A 61 -10.37 -15.19 6.26
C ALA A 61 -9.07 -14.66 5.68
N PHE A 62 -8.24 -14.03 6.51
CA PHE A 62 -6.93 -13.54 6.08
C PHE A 62 -6.03 -14.69 5.65
N LYS A 63 -5.99 -15.75 6.46
CA LYS A 63 -5.20 -16.93 6.15
C LYS A 63 -5.64 -17.59 4.85
N GLU A 64 -6.95 -17.70 4.65
CA GLU A 64 -7.51 -18.25 3.42
C GLU A 64 -7.07 -17.44 2.20
N LYS A 65 -7.08 -16.13 2.32
CA LYS A 65 -6.64 -15.25 1.23
C LYS A 65 -5.14 -15.40 0.94
N ILE A 66 -4.32 -15.64 1.96
CA ILE A 66 -2.90 -15.96 1.73
C ILE A 66 -2.77 -17.23 0.91
N GLU A 67 -3.51 -18.27 1.27
CA GLU A 67 -3.47 -19.56 0.57
C GLU A 67 -3.94 -19.44 -0.88
N GLN A 68 -4.83 -18.51 -1.15
CA GLN A 68 -5.34 -18.24 -2.50
C GLN A 68 -4.45 -17.28 -3.29
N HIS A 69 -3.33 -16.85 -2.73
CA HIS A 69 -2.44 -15.86 -3.34
C HIS A 69 -3.16 -14.56 -3.68
N ALA A 70 -4.07 -14.13 -2.80
CA ALA A 70 -4.91 -12.95 -3.04
C ALA A 70 -4.22 -11.63 -2.68
N PHE A 71 -3.06 -11.67 -2.05
CA PHE A 71 -2.36 -10.46 -1.61
C PHE A 71 -1.19 -10.11 -2.53
N LEU A 72 -1.04 -8.82 -2.81
CA LEU A 72 0.19 -8.28 -3.42
C LEU A 72 1.32 -8.23 -2.39
N GLU A 73 0.98 -7.94 -1.14
CA GLU A 73 1.89 -8.00 0.00
C GLU A 73 1.08 -8.20 1.26
N HIS A 74 1.69 -8.78 2.27
CA HIS A 74 1.10 -8.88 3.59
C HIS A 74 2.19 -9.00 4.64
N ALA A 75 1.86 -8.58 5.86
CA ALA A 75 2.80 -8.61 6.97
C ALA A 75 2.05 -8.67 8.31
N GLU A 76 2.71 -9.20 9.32
CA GLU A 76 2.23 -9.16 10.68
C GLU A 76 2.89 -7.98 11.37
N VAL A 77 2.08 -7.16 12.05
CA VAL A 77 2.54 -5.96 12.72
C VAL A 77 2.45 -6.14 14.22
N PHE A 78 3.55 -5.89 14.91
CA PHE A 78 3.66 -6.02 16.38
C PHE A 78 3.32 -7.41 16.92
N GLY A 79 3.48 -8.45 16.10
CA GLY A 79 3.22 -9.84 16.48
C GLY A 79 1.77 -10.13 16.84
N CYS A 80 0.84 -9.27 16.44
CA CYS A 80 -0.54 -9.34 16.88
C CYS A 80 -1.55 -9.34 15.74
N HIS A 81 -1.45 -8.38 14.82
CA HIS A 81 -2.42 -8.23 13.74
C HIS A 81 -1.74 -8.29 12.39
N GLN A 82 -2.48 -8.77 11.41
CA GLN A 82 -1.99 -8.86 10.04
C GLN A 82 -2.58 -7.75 9.19
N TYR A 83 -1.81 -7.29 8.22
CA TYR A 83 -2.20 -6.27 7.26
C TYR A 83 -1.74 -6.70 5.88
N GLY A 84 -2.50 -6.36 4.86
CA GLY A 84 -2.09 -6.69 3.51
C GLY A 84 -2.85 -5.92 2.45
N THR A 85 -2.27 -5.89 1.26
CA THR A 85 -2.87 -5.26 0.10
C THR A 85 -3.45 -6.34 -0.80
N LEU A 86 -4.76 -6.31 -0.97
CA LEU A 86 -5.45 -7.28 -1.83
C LEU A 86 -5.18 -6.98 -3.29
N GLN A 87 -4.90 -8.02 -4.06
CA GLN A 87 -4.60 -7.91 -5.47
C GLN A 87 -5.80 -7.48 -6.31
N GLU A 88 -6.96 -8.05 -6.03
CA GLU A 88 -8.14 -7.85 -6.85
C GLU A 88 -8.62 -6.39 -6.93
N PRO A 89 -8.80 -5.67 -5.80
CA PRO A 89 -9.21 -4.26 -5.89
C PRO A 89 -8.19 -3.40 -6.62
N VAL A 90 -6.90 -3.68 -6.44
CA VAL A 90 -5.84 -2.94 -7.13
C VAL A 90 -5.92 -3.19 -8.63
N ARG A 91 -5.97 -4.45 -9.05
CA ARG A 91 -6.04 -4.77 -10.47
C ARG A 91 -7.29 -4.25 -11.13
N GLU A 92 -8.41 -4.25 -10.41
CA GLU A 92 -9.66 -3.68 -10.92
C GLU A 92 -9.51 -2.16 -11.16
N ALA A 93 -8.92 -1.45 -10.20
CA ALA A 93 -8.69 -0.01 -10.36
C ALA A 93 -7.74 0.29 -11.51
N LEU A 94 -6.68 -0.50 -11.66
CA LEU A 94 -5.74 -0.34 -12.76
C LEU A 94 -6.40 -0.60 -14.10
N GLY A 95 -7.32 -1.57 -14.15
CA GLY A 95 -8.08 -1.85 -15.37
C GLY A 95 -8.98 -0.71 -15.81
N LYS A 96 -9.38 0.14 -14.87
CA LYS A 96 -10.17 1.34 -15.14
C LYS A 96 -9.34 2.57 -15.47
N GLY A 97 -8.01 2.42 -15.49
CA GLY A 97 -7.11 3.53 -15.78
C GLY A 97 -6.77 4.39 -14.57
N ASN A 98 -7.10 3.95 -13.36
CA ASN A 98 -6.85 4.72 -12.16
C ASN A 98 -5.40 4.59 -11.68
N ILE A 99 -4.91 5.65 -11.05
CA ILE A 99 -3.61 5.60 -10.38
C ILE A 99 -3.86 5.27 -8.92
N MET A 100 -3.28 4.15 -8.48
CA MET A 100 -3.40 3.70 -7.09
C MET A 100 -2.10 3.95 -6.35
N LEU A 101 -2.20 4.34 -5.09
CA LEU A 101 -1.06 4.72 -4.27
C LEU A 101 -0.99 3.84 -3.03
N LEU A 102 0.19 3.33 -2.74
CA LEU A 102 0.49 2.57 -1.52
C LEU A 102 1.62 3.24 -0.76
N ASP A 103 1.44 3.37 0.54
CA ASP A 103 2.46 3.84 1.47
C ASP A 103 2.75 2.68 2.42
N ILE A 104 3.83 1.94 2.16
CA ILE A 104 4.18 0.73 2.89
C ILE A 104 5.67 0.70 3.19
N ASP A 105 6.09 -0.24 4.04
CA ASP A 105 7.50 -0.38 4.35
C ASP A 105 8.28 -1.05 3.20
N VAL A 106 9.60 -1.12 3.38
CA VAL A 106 10.49 -1.68 2.34
C VAL A 106 10.18 -3.14 2.06
N GLN A 107 9.89 -3.91 3.09
CA GLN A 107 9.60 -5.33 2.90
C GLN A 107 8.33 -5.54 2.09
N GLY A 108 7.30 -4.74 2.37
CA GLY A 108 6.07 -4.77 1.58
C GLY A 108 6.33 -4.37 0.13
N GLY A 109 7.16 -3.35 -0.08
CA GLY A 109 7.55 -2.92 -1.42
C GLY A 109 8.26 -4.01 -2.20
N MET A 110 9.10 -4.79 -1.54
CA MET A 110 9.79 -5.91 -2.18
C MET A 110 8.84 -7.02 -2.57
N GLN A 111 7.84 -7.31 -1.74
CA GLN A 111 6.81 -8.28 -2.09
C GLN A 111 6.03 -7.84 -3.32
N ILE A 112 5.69 -6.55 -3.40
CA ILE A 112 4.97 -6.03 -4.56
C ILE A 112 5.82 -6.09 -5.81
N ARG A 113 7.12 -5.83 -5.70
CA ARG A 113 8.04 -6.00 -6.83
C ARG A 113 7.94 -7.41 -7.41
N ASP A 114 7.90 -8.42 -6.55
CA ASP A 114 7.83 -9.80 -6.98
C ASP A 114 6.46 -10.17 -7.56
N ASN A 115 5.38 -9.62 -6.98
CA ASN A 115 4.01 -9.97 -7.36
C ASN A 115 3.42 -9.07 -8.43
N MET A 116 3.95 -7.87 -8.60
CA MET A 116 3.52 -6.92 -9.62
C MET A 116 4.73 -6.12 -10.11
N PRO A 117 5.59 -6.73 -10.93
CA PRO A 117 6.83 -6.06 -11.37
C PRO A 117 6.58 -4.81 -12.21
N GLU A 118 5.40 -4.68 -12.81
CA GLU A 118 5.04 -3.49 -13.58
C GLU A 118 4.69 -2.28 -12.72
N SER A 119 4.62 -2.42 -11.39
CA SER A 119 4.36 -1.30 -10.49
C SER A 119 5.55 -0.34 -10.47
N VAL A 120 5.27 0.93 -10.16
CA VAL A 120 6.32 1.94 -9.94
C VAL A 120 6.63 1.98 -8.46
N ARG A 121 7.86 1.73 -8.09
CA ARG A 121 8.28 1.68 -6.69
C ARG A 121 9.27 2.79 -6.43
N ILE A 122 8.93 3.66 -5.50
CA ILE A 122 9.75 4.80 -5.10
C ILE A 122 10.22 4.57 -3.68
N PHE A 123 11.52 4.54 -3.49
CA PHE A 123 12.12 4.35 -2.18
C PHE A 123 12.74 5.67 -1.73
N ILE A 124 12.24 6.20 -0.62
CA ILE A 124 12.70 7.48 -0.09
C ILE A 124 13.78 7.22 0.94
N LEU A 125 14.96 7.73 0.66
CA LEU A 125 16.11 7.61 1.55
C LEU A 125 16.26 8.87 2.39
N PRO A 126 16.72 8.75 3.65
CA PRO A 126 17.08 9.93 4.39
C PRO A 126 18.27 10.61 3.71
N PRO A 127 18.32 11.95 3.74
CA PRO A 127 19.40 12.69 3.05
C PRO A 127 20.76 12.40 3.65
N SER A 128 20.85 12.14 4.96
CA SER A 128 22.07 11.72 5.61
C SER A 128 21.74 11.08 6.95
N GLU A 129 22.67 10.27 7.46
CA GLU A 129 22.53 9.68 8.79
C GLU A 129 22.47 10.76 9.86
N GLU A 130 23.29 11.81 9.69
CA GLU A 130 23.34 12.92 10.63
C GLU A 130 22.01 13.68 10.70
N GLU A 131 21.39 13.95 9.56
CA GLU A 131 20.09 14.60 9.53
C GLU A 131 18.99 13.73 10.14
N LEU A 132 19.08 12.44 9.95
CA LEU A 132 18.13 11.52 10.53
C LEU A 132 18.16 11.55 12.05
N LEU A 133 19.35 11.66 12.63
CA LEU A 133 19.51 11.72 14.08
C LEU A 133 19.01 13.03 14.69
N GLN A 134 18.93 14.09 13.90
CA GLN A 134 18.44 15.40 14.35
C GLN A 134 16.92 15.52 14.29
N ARG A 135 16.27 14.58 13.69
CA ARG A 135 14.83 14.55 13.59
C ARG A 135 14.23 13.64 14.67
#